data_510d62e03806b4ebe17a58974addb3cb
#
_entry.id   510d62e03806b4ebe17a58974addb3cb
#
_cell.length_a   1.000
_cell.length_b   1.000
_cell.length_c   1.000
_cell.angle_alpha   90.00
_cell.angle_beta   90.00
_cell.angle_gamma   90.00
#
_symmetry.space_group_name_H-M   'P 1'
#
loop_
_entity.id
_entity.type
_entity.pdbx_description
1 polymer ?
#
loop_
_entity_poly.entity_id
_entity_poly.type
_entity_poly.pdbx_seq_one_letter_code
_entity_poly.pdbx_strand_id
1 'polypeptide(L)'
;MNFNRIATLVAFGVCISGCGSSENYKLAPVSGRIQVDGKPMEGLRISFEPMGGADKPYPGPESIGISDKDGQFSVSTFSERQRSGAVVGKCRVRIWSLPADQKGKDVSDDRGENYDPVAEIKALKSQLRKSTKSKVAPSLVIPLKYNDETTLSFDVPEKGSDAANFDITSK
;
A
#
# COMPACT_ATOMS: atom_id res chain seq x y z
N MET A 1 61.22 -17.02 -42.49
CA MET A 1 60.93 -15.72 -41.84
C MET A 1 59.43 -15.72 -41.48
N ASN A 2 59.13 -16.07 -40.24
CA ASN A 2 57.76 -16.25 -39.78
C ASN A 2 57.37 -15.06 -38.86
N PHE A 3 56.48 -14.19 -39.33
CA PHE A 3 55.94 -13.08 -38.53
C PHE A 3 54.77 -13.59 -37.72
N ASN A 4 55.00 -13.71 -36.41
CA ASN A 4 54.01 -14.06 -35.43
C ASN A 4 53.20 -12.80 -35.09
N ARG A 5 51.94 -12.74 -35.48
CA ARG A 5 51.02 -11.65 -35.13
C ARG A 5 50.29 -12.02 -33.86
N ILE A 6 50.73 -11.44 -32.75
CA ILE A 6 50.04 -11.52 -31.46
C ILE A 6 48.86 -10.52 -31.49
N ALA A 7 47.64 -11.05 -31.54
CA ALA A 7 46.43 -10.26 -31.42
C ALA A 7 46.10 -10.08 -29.91
N THR A 8 46.32 -8.87 -29.40
CA THR A 8 45.99 -8.49 -28.04
C THR A 8 44.47 -8.19 -27.98
N LEU A 9 43.72 -9.08 -27.35
CA LEU A 9 42.30 -8.90 -27.11
C LEU A 9 42.13 -8.04 -25.83
N VAL A 10 41.79 -6.77 -26.01
CA VAL A 10 41.44 -5.88 -24.88
C VAL A 10 40.01 -6.14 -24.48
N ALA A 11 39.80 -6.86 -23.38
CA ALA A 11 38.49 -7.07 -22.78
C ALA A 11 38.06 -5.78 -22.07
N PHE A 12 37.13 -5.05 -22.66
CA PHE A 12 36.55 -3.86 -22.07
C PHE A 12 35.47 -4.30 -21.07
N GLY A 13 35.83 -4.39 -19.79
CA GLY A 13 34.93 -4.69 -18.70
C GLY A 13 34.00 -3.50 -18.41
N VAL A 14 32.73 -3.58 -18.82
CA VAL A 14 31.70 -2.61 -18.46
C VAL A 14 31.27 -2.91 -17.01
N CYS A 15 31.80 -2.15 -16.05
CA CYS A 15 31.28 -2.10 -14.68
C CYS A 15 29.92 -1.38 -14.70
N ILE A 16 28.83 -2.12 -14.73
CA ILE A 16 27.50 -1.58 -14.46
C ILE A 16 27.39 -1.38 -12.95
N SER A 17 27.83 -0.20 -12.50
CA SER A 17 27.56 0.26 -11.13
C SER A 17 26.07 0.56 -11.02
N GLY A 18 25.27 -0.45 -10.68
CA GLY A 18 23.87 -0.26 -10.31
C GLY A 18 23.82 0.61 -9.06
N CYS A 19 23.35 1.86 -9.18
CA CYS A 19 22.91 2.67 -8.06
C CYS A 19 21.71 1.97 -7.40
N GLY A 20 21.99 0.98 -6.55
CA GLY A 20 21.01 0.48 -5.61
C GLY A 20 20.87 1.52 -4.50
N SER A 21 19.80 2.30 -4.50
CA SER A 21 19.41 3.06 -3.31
C SER A 21 19.22 2.03 -2.18
N SER A 22 20.10 2.04 -1.20
CA SER A 22 19.99 1.20 0.00
C SER A 22 18.77 1.68 0.77
N GLU A 23 17.65 0.99 0.62
CA GLU A 23 16.46 1.24 1.42
C GLU A 23 16.81 0.87 2.88
N ASN A 24 16.79 1.87 3.76
CA ASN A 24 17.12 1.70 5.18
C ASN A 24 16.00 1.03 6.00
N TYR A 25 15.08 0.29 5.35
CA TYR A 25 14.00 -0.43 6.01
C TYR A 25 13.86 -1.87 5.48
N LYS A 26 13.40 -2.76 6.36
CA LYS A 26 13.04 -4.13 6.01
C LYS A 26 11.54 -4.24 5.89
N LEU A 27 11.05 -5.04 4.95
CA LEU A 27 9.65 -5.40 4.82
C LEU A 27 9.44 -6.84 5.29
N ALA A 28 8.31 -7.08 5.94
CA ALA A 28 7.86 -8.42 6.31
C ALA A 28 6.39 -8.60 5.94
N PRO A 29 5.95 -9.80 5.50
CA PRO A 29 4.57 -10.03 5.13
C PRO A 29 3.65 -9.83 6.34
N VAL A 30 2.55 -9.09 6.12
CA VAL A 30 1.53 -8.86 7.14
C VAL A 30 0.17 -9.13 6.54
N SER A 31 -0.58 -9.98 7.22
CA SER A 31 -1.98 -10.26 6.95
C SER A 31 -2.74 -10.44 8.25
N GLY A 32 -4.06 -10.42 8.18
CA GLY A 32 -4.89 -10.58 9.34
C GLY A 32 -6.36 -10.44 9.01
N ARG A 33 -7.15 -10.21 10.04
CA ARG A 33 -8.61 -10.10 9.94
C ARG A 33 -9.09 -8.86 10.67
N ILE A 34 -10.09 -8.19 10.08
CA ILE A 34 -10.80 -7.09 10.72
C ILE A 34 -12.26 -7.41 10.89
N GLN A 35 -12.80 -7.08 12.06
CA GLN A 35 -14.21 -7.20 12.40
C GLN A 35 -14.72 -5.86 12.89
N VAL A 36 -15.99 -5.58 12.59
CA VAL A 36 -16.72 -4.43 13.12
C VAL A 36 -17.91 -4.95 13.89
N ASP A 37 -18.00 -4.61 15.17
CA ASP A 37 -19.02 -5.13 16.09
C ASP A 37 -19.11 -6.68 16.06
N GLY A 38 -17.94 -7.34 16.01
CA GLY A 38 -17.79 -8.80 15.99
C GLY A 38 -18.13 -9.47 14.64
N LYS A 39 -18.35 -8.69 13.56
CA LYS A 39 -18.67 -9.23 12.24
C LYS A 39 -17.57 -8.88 11.23
N PRO A 40 -17.17 -9.82 10.36
CA PRO A 40 -16.25 -9.51 9.28
C PRO A 40 -16.85 -8.45 8.35
N MET A 41 -16.05 -7.50 7.91
CA MET A 41 -16.50 -6.39 7.10
C MET A 41 -15.62 -6.24 5.86
N GLU A 42 -16.26 -6.21 4.70
CA GLU A 42 -15.62 -5.99 3.40
C GLU A 42 -15.41 -4.49 3.12
N GLY A 43 -14.32 -4.17 2.41
CA GLY A 43 -14.08 -2.84 1.89
C GLY A 43 -13.62 -1.85 2.94
N LEU A 44 -12.96 -2.32 3.99
CA LEU A 44 -12.22 -1.48 4.91
C LEU A 44 -10.77 -1.33 4.41
N ARG A 45 -10.31 -0.11 4.30
CA ARG A 45 -8.91 0.20 4.06
C ARG A 45 -8.18 0.22 5.39
N ILE A 46 -7.09 -0.53 5.47
CA ILE A 46 -6.21 -0.60 6.63
C ILE A 46 -4.85 -0.09 6.21
N SER A 47 -4.28 0.85 6.96
CA SER A 47 -2.92 1.30 6.74
C SER A 47 -2.02 1.03 7.93
N PHE A 48 -0.76 0.72 7.61
CA PHE A 48 0.33 0.55 8.55
C PHE A 48 1.34 1.65 8.29
N GLU A 49 1.36 2.67 9.13
CA GLU A 49 2.29 3.79 9.08
C GLU A 49 3.47 3.51 10.02
N PRO A 50 4.69 3.30 9.48
CA PRO A 50 5.84 3.07 10.34
C PRO A 50 6.10 4.25 11.26
N MET A 51 6.27 3.98 12.55
CA MET A 51 6.56 5.02 13.52
C MET A 51 8.08 5.28 13.54
N GLY A 52 8.49 6.49 13.14
CA GLY A 52 9.85 6.95 13.24
C GLY A 52 10.25 7.23 14.70
N GLY A 53 11.56 7.34 14.90
CA GLY A 53 12.18 7.79 16.15
C GLY A 53 13.26 8.81 15.86
N ALA A 54 13.89 9.34 16.90
CA ALA A 54 14.98 10.31 16.78
C ALA A 54 16.13 9.78 15.89
N ASP A 55 16.40 8.48 15.96
CA ASP A 55 17.47 7.82 15.18
C ASP A 55 17.05 7.41 13.77
N LYS A 56 15.72 7.42 13.45
CA LYS A 56 15.16 7.05 12.15
C LYS A 56 14.02 8.00 11.78
N PRO A 57 14.32 9.19 11.28
CA PRO A 57 13.30 10.18 10.89
C PRO A 57 12.47 9.72 9.68
N TYR A 58 13.02 8.81 8.84
CA TYR A 58 12.35 8.22 7.68
C TYR A 58 12.26 6.69 7.86
N PRO A 59 11.26 6.20 8.56
CA PRO A 59 11.17 4.78 8.91
C PRO A 59 10.82 3.88 7.71
N GLY A 60 10.32 4.43 6.62
CA GLY A 60 9.90 3.73 5.40
C GLY A 60 8.49 4.09 4.94
N PRO A 61 8.02 3.50 3.84
CA PRO A 61 6.71 3.80 3.28
C PRO A 61 5.57 3.21 4.12
N GLU A 62 4.42 3.87 4.05
CA GLU A 62 3.14 3.32 4.48
C GLU A 62 2.81 2.05 3.70
N SER A 63 2.12 1.12 4.34
CA SER A 63 1.59 -0.08 3.69
C SER A 63 0.09 -0.14 3.85
N ILE A 64 -0.62 -0.56 2.79
CA ILE A 64 -2.07 -0.51 2.72
C ILE A 64 -2.61 -1.89 2.34
N GLY A 65 -3.74 -2.25 2.94
CA GLY A 65 -4.57 -3.39 2.60
C GLY A 65 -6.04 -3.02 2.53
N ILE A 66 -6.82 -3.86 1.86
CA ILE A 66 -8.28 -3.75 1.81
C ILE A 66 -8.85 -5.09 2.27
N SER A 67 -9.85 -5.03 3.16
CA SER A 67 -10.50 -6.24 3.65
C SER A 67 -11.46 -6.82 2.61
N ASP A 68 -11.43 -8.14 2.49
CA ASP A 68 -12.37 -8.92 1.68
C ASP A 68 -13.69 -9.17 2.44
N LYS A 69 -14.60 -9.94 1.81
CA LYS A 69 -15.91 -10.32 2.38
C LYS A 69 -15.82 -11.09 3.70
N ASP A 70 -14.72 -11.77 3.95
CA ASP A 70 -14.46 -12.53 5.18
C ASP A 70 -13.69 -11.68 6.21
N GLY A 71 -13.50 -10.38 5.90
CA GLY A 71 -12.74 -9.42 6.71
C GLY A 71 -11.24 -9.65 6.67
N GLN A 72 -10.73 -10.54 5.81
CA GLN A 72 -9.31 -10.81 5.69
C GLN A 72 -8.63 -9.74 4.84
N PHE A 73 -7.37 -9.43 5.17
CA PHE A 73 -6.57 -8.49 4.41
C PHE A 73 -5.10 -8.92 4.38
N SER A 74 -4.40 -8.44 3.37
CA SER A 74 -2.95 -8.42 3.29
C SER A 74 -2.50 -7.03 2.89
N VAL A 75 -1.30 -6.61 3.32
CA VAL A 75 -0.82 -5.26 3.04
C VAL A 75 0.34 -5.27 2.05
N SER A 76 0.41 -4.19 1.29
CA SER A 76 1.51 -3.89 0.38
C SER A 76 1.93 -2.43 0.54
N THR A 77 3.19 -2.12 0.27
CA THR A 77 3.71 -0.76 0.38
C THR A 77 3.03 0.16 -0.63
N PHE A 78 2.68 1.36 -0.17
CA PHE A 78 2.20 2.43 -1.02
C PHE A 78 3.40 3.23 -1.54
N SER A 79 4.00 2.73 -2.63
CA SER A 79 5.16 3.35 -3.29
C SER A 79 5.14 3.00 -4.78
N GLU A 80 5.93 3.70 -5.59
CA GLU A 80 6.04 3.43 -7.05
C GLU A 80 6.35 1.96 -7.38
N ARG A 81 7.11 1.29 -6.50
CA ARG A 81 7.36 -0.15 -6.56
C ARG A 81 6.59 -0.84 -5.44
N GLN A 82 5.32 -1.13 -5.71
CA GLN A 82 4.49 -1.86 -4.76
C GLN A 82 5.14 -3.19 -4.38
N ARG A 83 5.40 -3.38 -3.08
CA ARG A 83 5.96 -4.61 -2.52
C ARG A 83 5.07 -5.14 -1.41
N SER A 84 4.89 -6.46 -1.36
CA SER A 84 4.10 -7.11 -0.31
C SER A 84 4.73 -6.91 1.07
N GLY A 85 3.87 -6.68 2.07
CA GLY A 85 4.26 -6.55 3.47
C GLY A 85 4.26 -5.13 3.98
N ALA A 86 4.67 -4.98 5.24
CA ALA A 86 4.83 -3.72 5.95
C ALA A 86 6.25 -3.58 6.49
N VAL A 87 6.64 -2.36 6.83
CA VAL A 87 7.95 -2.08 7.44
C VAL A 87 8.02 -2.73 8.81
N VAL A 88 9.12 -3.44 9.07
CA VAL A 88 9.39 -4.12 10.33
C VAL A 88 9.52 -3.09 11.47
N GLY A 89 8.89 -3.38 12.60
CA GLY A 89 8.84 -2.56 13.79
C GLY A 89 7.47 -1.97 14.06
N LYS A 90 7.42 -0.99 14.96
CA LYS A 90 6.19 -0.42 15.44
C LYS A 90 5.53 0.45 14.36
N CYS A 91 4.31 0.10 13.99
CA CYS A 91 3.48 0.84 13.04
C CYS A 91 2.23 1.38 13.76
N ARG A 92 1.81 2.59 13.40
CA ARG A 92 0.49 3.09 13.68
C ARG A 92 -0.49 2.47 12.69
N VAL A 93 -1.64 2.02 13.17
CA VAL A 93 -2.67 1.40 12.31
C VAL A 93 -3.86 2.33 12.19
N ARG A 94 -4.30 2.58 10.96
CA ARG A 94 -5.51 3.34 10.68
C ARG A 94 -6.48 2.52 9.86
N ILE A 95 -7.76 2.74 10.08
CA ILE A 95 -8.83 1.99 9.43
C ILE A 95 -9.91 2.96 8.96
N TRP A 96 -10.28 2.85 7.67
CA TRP A 96 -11.35 3.62 7.04
C TRP A 96 -12.31 2.73 6.28
N SER A 97 -13.54 3.16 6.12
CA SER A 97 -14.43 2.57 5.14
C SER A 97 -14.19 3.19 3.76
N LEU A 98 -14.04 2.37 2.74
CA LEU A 98 -14.03 2.86 1.37
C LEU A 98 -15.46 3.21 0.93
N PRO A 99 -15.63 4.30 0.17
CA PRO A 99 -16.88 4.57 -0.51
C PRO A 99 -17.30 3.38 -1.39
N ALA A 100 -18.60 3.12 -1.48
CA ALA A 100 -19.13 1.94 -2.17
C ALA A 100 -18.74 1.86 -3.66
N ASP A 101 -18.42 2.99 -4.29
CA ASP A 101 -17.97 3.11 -5.67
C ASP A 101 -16.50 2.72 -5.90
N GLN A 102 -15.71 2.63 -4.82
CA GLN A 102 -14.29 2.23 -4.87
C GLN A 102 -14.06 0.79 -4.39
N LYS A 103 -15.11 0.09 -3.95
CA LYS A 103 -14.99 -1.32 -3.57
C LYS A 103 -14.68 -2.17 -4.81
N GLY A 104 -13.55 -2.88 -4.78
CA GLY A 104 -13.17 -3.83 -5.83
C GLY A 104 -12.48 -3.23 -7.06
N LYS A 105 -12.08 -1.96 -7.03
CA LYS A 105 -11.13 -1.44 -8.01
C LYS A 105 -9.71 -1.70 -7.49
N ASP A 106 -9.05 -2.68 -8.08
CA ASP A 106 -7.61 -2.75 -8.02
C ASP A 106 -7.06 -1.40 -8.49
N VAL A 107 -6.22 -0.77 -7.66
CA VAL A 107 -5.48 0.44 -8.06
C VAL A 107 -4.30 -0.02 -8.93
N SER A 108 -4.60 -0.73 -10.02
CA SER A 108 -3.66 -0.91 -11.11
C SER A 108 -3.69 0.38 -11.90
N ASP A 109 -2.61 1.11 -11.83
CA ASP A 109 -2.38 2.33 -12.61
C ASP A 109 -2.19 1.95 -14.09
N ASP A 110 -3.29 1.62 -14.78
CA ASP A 110 -3.30 1.42 -16.22
C ASP A 110 -3.42 2.80 -16.91
N ARG A 111 -2.41 3.63 -16.69
CA ARG A 111 -2.20 4.85 -17.48
C ARG A 111 -1.53 4.43 -18.78
N GLY A 112 -2.34 3.92 -19.72
CA GLY A 112 -1.91 3.71 -21.09
C GLY A 112 -1.40 5.01 -21.74
N GLU A 113 -0.58 4.88 -22.77
CA GLU A 113 0.13 5.96 -23.50
C GLU A 113 -0.77 7.06 -24.12
N ASN A 114 -2.10 7.02 -23.94
CA ASN A 114 -3.07 8.00 -24.43
C ASN A 114 -3.81 8.73 -23.29
N TYR A 115 -3.07 9.26 -22.33
CA TYR A 115 -3.66 10.09 -21.28
C TYR A 115 -4.13 11.44 -21.83
N ASP A 116 -5.46 11.65 -21.92
CA ASP A 116 -6.08 12.94 -22.22
C ASP A 116 -6.66 13.56 -20.94
N PRO A 117 -5.99 14.55 -20.34
CA PRO A 117 -6.42 15.18 -19.09
C PRO A 117 -7.75 15.92 -19.24
N VAL A 118 -8.09 16.38 -20.45
CA VAL A 118 -9.36 17.10 -20.70
C VAL A 118 -10.55 16.15 -20.73
N ALA A 119 -10.36 14.97 -21.33
CA ALA A 119 -11.36 13.91 -21.32
C ALA A 119 -11.63 13.39 -19.91
N GLU A 120 -10.58 13.26 -19.08
CA GLU A 120 -10.69 12.84 -17.70
C GLU A 120 -11.46 13.84 -16.84
N ILE A 121 -11.16 15.14 -16.93
CA ILE A 121 -11.90 16.19 -16.21
C ILE A 121 -13.37 16.21 -16.62
N LYS A 122 -13.66 15.97 -17.90
CA LYS A 122 -15.05 15.91 -18.42
C LYS A 122 -15.78 14.67 -17.90
N ALA A 123 -15.10 13.52 -17.85
CA ALA A 123 -15.62 12.29 -17.28
C ALA A 123 -15.86 12.43 -15.76
N LEU A 124 -14.92 13.02 -15.03
CA LEU A 124 -15.05 13.29 -13.60
C LEU A 124 -16.24 14.21 -13.29
N LYS A 125 -16.42 15.30 -14.06
CA LYS A 125 -17.56 16.21 -13.92
C LYS A 125 -18.90 15.50 -14.24
N SER A 126 -18.92 14.57 -15.20
CA SER A 126 -20.11 13.79 -15.52
C SER A 126 -20.45 12.76 -14.42
N GLN A 127 -19.43 12.18 -13.79
CA GLN A 127 -19.59 11.27 -12.65
C GLN A 127 -20.06 12.00 -11.38
N LEU A 128 -19.53 13.18 -11.09
CA LEU A 128 -20.02 14.02 -9.97
C LEU A 128 -21.52 14.36 -10.15
N ARG A 129 -21.96 14.69 -11.37
CA ARG A 129 -23.38 14.95 -11.65
C ARG A 129 -24.27 13.72 -11.50
N LYS A 130 -23.77 12.52 -11.74
CA LYS A 130 -24.48 11.25 -11.53
C LYS A 130 -24.49 10.84 -10.06
N SER A 131 -23.42 11.11 -9.34
CA SER A 131 -23.25 10.80 -7.90
C SER A 131 -24.26 11.55 -7.02
N THR A 132 -24.69 12.75 -7.39
CA THR A 132 -25.73 13.49 -6.65
C THR A 132 -27.14 12.87 -6.73
N LYS A 133 -27.37 11.88 -7.62
CA LYS A 133 -28.63 11.12 -7.74
C LYS A 133 -28.55 9.66 -7.28
N SER A 134 -27.37 9.16 -6.99
CA SER A 134 -27.21 7.82 -6.42
C SER A 134 -27.56 7.89 -4.93
N LYS A 135 -28.52 7.10 -4.49
CA LYS A 135 -28.67 6.76 -3.06
C LYS A 135 -27.39 6.01 -2.67
N VAL A 136 -26.42 6.76 -2.19
CA VAL A 136 -25.22 6.18 -1.56
C VAL A 136 -25.76 5.30 -0.44
N ALA A 137 -25.56 3.98 -0.55
CA ALA A 137 -25.80 3.10 0.57
C ALA A 137 -25.03 3.68 1.77
N PRO A 138 -25.62 3.71 2.98
CA PRO A 138 -24.96 4.31 4.11
C PRO A 138 -23.57 3.68 4.26
N SER A 139 -22.54 4.44 3.93
CA SER A 139 -21.16 4.04 4.16
C SER A 139 -21.03 3.90 5.66
N LEU A 140 -20.57 2.75 6.12
CA LEU A 140 -20.27 2.56 7.53
C LEU A 140 -19.28 3.63 7.95
N VAL A 141 -19.68 4.48 8.88
CA VAL A 141 -18.79 5.51 9.43
C VAL A 141 -17.91 4.85 10.48
N ILE A 142 -16.64 4.70 10.18
CA ILE A 142 -15.64 4.24 11.16
C ILE A 142 -15.33 5.41 12.10
N PRO A 143 -15.43 5.25 13.43
CA PRO A 143 -15.13 6.31 14.40
C PRO A 143 -13.69 6.84 14.26
N LEU A 144 -13.49 8.15 14.51
CA LEU A 144 -12.18 8.82 14.40
C LEU A 144 -11.08 8.16 15.25
N LYS A 145 -11.47 7.53 16.36
CA LYS A 145 -10.56 6.75 17.23
C LYS A 145 -9.85 5.58 16.53
N TYR A 146 -10.27 5.19 15.31
CA TYR A 146 -9.65 4.14 14.52
C TYR A 146 -8.97 4.66 13.24
N ASN A 147 -9.13 5.95 12.92
CA ASN A 147 -8.51 6.60 11.77
C ASN A 147 -7.64 7.79 12.17
N ASP A 148 -8.13 9.02 12.10
CA ASP A 148 -7.31 10.22 12.31
C ASP A 148 -6.82 10.37 13.76
N GLU A 149 -7.61 9.93 14.74
CA GLU A 149 -7.28 9.95 16.16
C GLU A 149 -6.83 8.58 16.69
N THR A 150 -6.39 7.69 15.80
CA THR A 150 -6.08 6.32 16.20
C THR A 150 -4.95 6.23 17.19
N THR A 151 -5.13 5.39 18.20
CA THR A 151 -4.10 4.90 19.10
C THR A 151 -3.72 3.45 18.80
N LEU A 152 -4.33 2.84 17.76
CA LEU A 152 -3.99 1.50 17.35
C LEU A 152 -2.55 1.44 16.87
N SER A 153 -1.84 0.44 17.34
CA SER A 153 -0.49 0.15 16.87
C SER A 153 -0.28 -1.35 16.72
N PHE A 154 0.60 -1.72 15.80
CA PHE A 154 1.00 -3.10 15.59
C PHE A 154 2.51 -3.15 15.45
N ASP A 155 3.15 -4.08 16.13
CA ASP A 155 4.59 -4.31 16.01
C ASP A 155 4.82 -5.41 14.97
N VAL A 156 5.33 -5.02 13.80
CA VAL A 156 5.58 -5.93 12.69
C VAL A 156 6.86 -6.71 12.96
N PRO A 157 6.78 -8.02 13.19
CA PRO A 157 7.95 -8.84 13.45
C PRO A 157 8.78 -9.07 12.18
N GLU A 158 10.06 -9.33 12.31
CA GLU A 158 10.97 -9.56 11.16
C GLU A 158 10.54 -10.70 10.24
N LYS A 159 9.89 -11.72 10.78
CA LYS A 159 9.38 -12.88 10.03
C LYS A 159 8.02 -12.65 9.40
N GLY A 160 7.40 -11.49 9.64
CA GLY A 160 6.02 -11.22 9.27
C GLY A 160 5.00 -11.76 10.28
N SER A 161 3.73 -11.51 10.00
CA SER A 161 2.61 -11.95 10.84
C SER A 161 1.37 -12.19 10.00
N ASP A 162 0.65 -13.25 10.28
CA ASP A 162 -0.69 -13.57 9.77
C ASP A 162 -1.79 -13.29 10.81
N ALA A 163 -1.42 -12.72 11.94
CA ALA A 163 -2.27 -12.49 13.10
C ALA A 163 -2.49 -10.99 13.42
N ALA A 164 -2.42 -10.12 12.43
CA ALA A 164 -2.74 -8.70 12.58
C ALA A 164 -4.27 -8.50 12.65
N ASN A 165 -4.88 -8.96 13.74
CA ASN A 165 -6.33 -8.98 13.90
C ASN A 165 -6.81 -7.71 14.64
N PHE A 166 -7.86 -7.08 14.10
CA PHE A 166 -8.46 -5.87 14.65
C PHE A 166 -9.96 -6.06 14.86
N ASP A 167 -10.41 -5.82 16.08
CA ASP A 167 -11.82 -5.83 16.45
C ASP A 167 -12.22 -4.41 16.82
N ILE A 168 -13.02 -3.78 15.97
CA ILE A 168 -13.43 -2.38 16.12
C ILE A 168 -14.93 -2.26 16.31
N THR A 169 -15.35 -1.16 16.90
CA THR A 169 -16.77 -0.87 17.14
C THR A 169 -17.23 0.29 16.27
N SER A 170 -18.46 0.23 15.80
CA SER A 170 -19.07 1.30 14.99
C SER A 170 -19.53 2.51 15.82
N LYS A 171 -19.39 2.46 17.16
CA LYS A 171 -19.79 3.50 18.11
C LYS A 171 -18.62 3.97 18.96
#